data_961a4fae7257ed138f4cd9814deaf9e3
#
_entry.id   961a4fae7257ed138f4cd9814deaf9e3
#
_cell.length_a   1.000
_cell.length_b   1.000
_cell.length_c   1.000
_cell.angle_alpha   90.00
_cell.angle_beta   90.00
_cell.angle_gamma   90.00
#
_symmetry.space_group_name_H-M   'P 1'
#
loop_
_entity.id
_entity.type
_entity.pdbx_description
1 polymer ?
#
loop_
_entity_poly.entity_id
_entity_poly.type
_entity_poly.pdbx_seq_one_letter_code
_entity_poly.pdbx_strand_id
1 'polypeptide(L)'
;MRLAFGGIIVCFFTFVVQSTALGRTQAALLVTQNADSLLASRSDSLVVVAAKDSTSDSTAQRSSLKWYSMITNLPGDWVTYYKQKIQPTSIPEFLSLGVLTAGLIVTDDATYEVSDQWYKNSKTVSDVSNFFVSMGDGTSQFALAGAFAAYGLIGSDDRALRTGSQIVQAVLASGAVVQVLKHITGRESPFVRSSPTGIWRFFPDQIEYHKRVPAFDAFPSGHICTALATVIVIAENYPEIKWIRPVGYVVSGLVGVGMVNRGIHWYSDYPLGLALGYAFGMIAAHPGGITVGESMGVSKTHVSIVPTVGDQGVGLSMSIVF
;
A
#
# COMPACT_ATOMS: atom_id res chain seq x y z
N MET A 1 19.49 24.69 3.01
CA MET A 1 18.08 24.28 3.10
C MET A 1 17.49 23.65 1.83
N ARG A 2 18.09 23.83 0.64
CA ARG A 2 17.59 23.25 -0.65
C ARG A 2 17.89 21.77 -0.87
N LEU A 3 18.79 21.15 -0.12
CA LEU A 3 19.22 19.73 -0.28
C LEU A 3 18.44 18.72 0.58
N ALA A 4 17.71 19.15 1.59
CA ALA A 4 16.97 18.23 2.48
C ALA A 4 15.65 17.73 1.88
N PHE A 5 15.04 18.48 0.97
CA PHE A 5 13.72 18.19 0.43
C PHE A 5 13.70 17.04 -0.61
N GLY A 6 14.75 16.99 -1.45
CA GLY A 6 14.91 15.87 -2.40
C GLY A 6 15.23 14.54 -1.72
N GLY A 7 15.88 14.57 -0.56
CA GLY A 7 16.30 13.40 0.18
C GLY A 7 15.15 12.62 0.81
N ILE A 8 14.10 13.30 1.30
CA ILE A 8 12.99 12.63 1.99
C ILE A 8 12.08 11.88 0.99
N ILE A 9 11.82 12.46 -0.18
CA ILE A 9 11.02 11.80 -1.23
C ILE A 9 11.80 10.63 -1.83
N VAL A 10 13.11 10.80 -2.05
CA VAL A 10 13.98 9.74 -2.57
C VAL A 10 14.15 8.62 -1.55
N CYS A 11 14.29 8.91 -0.24
CA CYS A 11 14.35 7.88 0.79
C CYS A 11 13.05 7.06 0.92
N PHE A 12 11.88 7.69 0.75
CA PHE A 12 10.61 6.96 0.80
C PHE A 12 10.46 6.01 -0.39
N PHE A 13 10.89 6.43 -1.58
CA PHE A 13 10.86 5.63 -2.80
C PHE A 13 11.97 4.56 -2.82
N THR A 14 13.19 4.87 -2.37
CA THR A 14 14.28 3.89 -2.30
C THR A 14 14.01 2.81 -1.26
N PHE A 15 13.34 3.11 -0.15
CA PHE A 15 13.01 2.11 0.86
C PHE A 15 12.02 1.05 0.32
N VAL A 16 11.02 1.46 -0.46
CA VAL A 16 10.05 0.53 -1.09
C VAL A 16 10.69 -0.25 -2.25
N VAL A 17 11.59 0.38 -3.02
CA VAL A 17 12.24 -0.26 -4.19
C VAL A 17 13.41 -1.15 -3.80
N GLN A 18 14.22 -0.80 -2.80
CA GLN A 18 15.36 -1.62 -2.36
C GLN A 18 14.92 -2.91 -1.65
N SER A 19 13.81 -2.90 -0.92
CA SER A 19 13.29 -4.13 -0.31
C SER A 19 12.90 -5.20 -1.34
N THR A 20 12.56 -4.80 -2.57
CA THR A 20 12.22 -5.73 -3.66
C THR A 20 13.42 -6.20 -4.47
N ALA A 21 14.53 -5.45 -4.50
CA ALA A 21 15.72 -5.78 -5.30
C ALA A 21 16.72 -6.68 -4.55
N LEU A 22 16.98 -6.42 -3.26
CA LEU A 22 17.94 -7.23 -2.48
C LEU A 22 17.46 -8.67 -2.23
N GLY A 23 16.16 -8.90 -2.05
CA GLY A 23 15.61 -10.24 -1.84
C GLY A 23 15.84 -11.20 -3.00
N ARG A 24 15.99 -10.69 -4.23
CA ARG A 24 16.19 -11.52 -5.42
C ARG A 24 17.64 -11.99 -5.61
N THR A 25 18.62 -11.22 -5.15
CA THR A 25 20.04 -11.52 -5.35
C THR A 25 20.53 -12.58 -4.37
N GLN A 26 20.04 -12.57 -3.12
CA GLN A 26 20.42 -13.58 -2.13
C GLN A 26 19.71 -14.93 -2.32
N ALA A 27 18.47 -14.95 -2.81
CA ALA A 27 17.78 -16.19 -3.13
C ALA A 27 18.44 -16.95 -4.30
N ALA A 28 18.99 -16.24 -5.29
CA ALA A 28 19.73 -16.85 -6.39
C ALA A 28 21.05 -17.47 -5.93
N LEU A 29 21.75 -16.88 -4.97
CA LEU A 29 23.02 -17.41 -4.44
C LEU A 29 22.83 -18.66 -3.57
N LEU A 30 21.75 -18.73 -2.78
CA LEU A 30 21.44 -19.91 -1.95
C LEU A 30 20.97 -21.11 -2.75
N VAL A 31 20.28 -20.90 -3.86
CA VAL A 31 19.84 -21.99 -4.74
C VAL A 31 21.02 -22.64 -5.48
N THR A 32 22.04 -21.86 -5.87
CA THR A 32 23.22 -22.41 -6.53
C THR A 32 24.12 -23.20 -5.57
N GLN A 33 24.27 -22.76 -4.31
CA GLN A 33 25.06 -23.51 -3.33
C GLN A 33 24.44 -24.84 -2.89
N ASN A 34 23.09 -24.94 -2.87
CA ASN A 34 22.42 -26.20 -2.53
C ASN A 34 22.35 -27.20 -3.73
N ALA A 35 22.45 -26.73 -4.96
CA ALA A 35 22.43 -27.60 -6.12
C ALA A 35 23.73 -28.44 -6.24
N ASP A 36 24.87 -27.86 -5.91
CA ASP A 36 26.17 -28.54 -6.00
C ASP A 36 26.38 -29.59 -4.90
N SER A 37 25.74 -29.43 -3.72
CA SER A 37 25.82 -30.42 -2.64
C SER A 37 24.90 -31.64 -2.84
N LEU A 38 23.85 -31.48 -3.65
CA LEU A 38 22.90 -32.58 -3.94
C LEU A 38 23.31 -33.46 -5.11
N LEU A 39 24.23 -33.03 -5.96
CA LEU A 39 24.74 -33.82 -7.10
C LEU A 39 25.86 -34.79 -6.71
N ALA A 40 26.50 -34.59 -5.55
CA ALA A 40 27.59 -35.44 -5.07
C ALA A 40 27.14 -36.71 -4.29
N SER A 41 25.84 -36.89 -4.05
CA SER A 41 25.31 -37.95 -3.16
C SER A 41 24.36 -38.96 -3.83
N ARG A 42 24.33 -39.05 -5.16
CA ARG A 42 23.42 -40.00 -5.84
C ARG A 42 24.08 -40.75 -6.98
N SER A 43 24.92 -41.69 -6.63
CA SER A 43 25.14 -42.88 -7.41
C SER A 43 24.74 -44.07 -6.52
N ASP A 44 23.55 -44.56 -6.68
CA ASP A 44 23.08 -45.94 -6.60
C ASP A 44 21.59 -45.98 -6.20
N SER A 45 20.88 -46.48 -7.11
CA SER A 45 19.54 -47.10 -7.17
C SER A 45 18.55 -46.42 -8.12
N LEU A 46 18.56 -46.89 -9.34
CA LEU A 46 17.48 -46.75 -10.31
C LEU A 46 16.24 -47.50 -9.79
N VAL A 47 15.30 -46.77 -9.18
CA VAL A 47 13.90 -47.22 -9.11
C VAL A 47 13.13 -46.37 -10.10
N VAL A 48 12.74 -47.03 -11.21
CA VAL A 48 11.81 -46.48 -12.20
C VAL A 48 10.44 -46.38 -11.50
N VAL A 49 10.12 -45.21 -10.93
CA VAL A 49 8.75 -44.88 -10.60
C VAL A 49 8.14 -44.24 -11.83
N ALA A 50 7.21 -44.96 -12.45
CA ALA A 50 6.39 -44.44 -13.55
C ALA A 50 5.82 -43.09 -13.12
N ALA A 51 6.18 -42.03 -13.83
CA ALA A 51 5.58 -40.72 -13.72
C ALA A 51 4.08 -40.88 -14.06
N LYS A 52 3.26 -40.94 -13.03
CA LYS A 52 1.83 -40.76 -13.16
C LYS A 52 1.66 -39.31 -13.55
N ASP A 53 1.31 -39.05 -14.78
CA ASP A 53 0.87 -37.76 -15.27
C ASP A 53 -0.22 -37.23 -14.33
N SER A 54 0.20 -36.54 -13.30
CA SER A 54 -0.67 -35.61 -12.60
C SER A 54 -0.62 -34.29 -13.38
N THR A 55 -1.29 -34.25 -14.54
CA THR A 55 -1.95 -33.06 -14.99
C THR A 55 -2.93 -32.72 -13.87
N SER A 56 -2.40 -32.12 -12.80
CA SER A 56 -3.22 -31.47 -11.81
C SER A 56 -3.97 -30.39 -12.56
N ASP A 57 -5.22 -30.74 -12.78
CA ASP A 57 -6.28 -29.92 -13.30
C ASP A 57 -6.27 -28.57 -12.56
N SER A 58 -5.47 -27.63 -13.05
CA SER A 58 -5.49 -26.25 -12.64
C SER A 58 -6.69 -25.50 -13.25
N THR A 59 -7.74 -26.23 -13.53
CA THR A 59 -9.10 -25.70 -13.53
C THR A 59 -9.48 -25.44 -12.07
N ALA A 60 -8.66 -24.63 -11.38
CA ALA A 60 -9.10 -23.93 -10.20
C ALA A 60 -10.40 -23.22 -10.62
N GLN A 61 -11.48 -23.82 -10.18
CA GLN A 61 -12.85 -23.48 -10.28
C GLN A 61 -13.01 -22.01 -10.64
N ARG A 62 -13.16 -21.70 -11.95
CA ARG A 62 -13.61 -20.38 -12.41
C ARG A 62 -14.99 -20.19 -11.84
N SER A 63 -15.04 -19.72 -10.58
CA SER A 63 -16.29 -19.24 -10.02
C SER A 63 -16.75 -18.13 -10.95
N SER A 64 -17.83 -18.38 -11.66
CA SER A 64 -18.46 -17.40 -12.52
C SER A 64 -18.55 -16.10 -11.72
N LEU A 65 -17.83 -15.05 -12.17
CA LEU A 65 -17.77 -13.79 -11.47
C LEU A 65 -19.19 -13.24 -11.36
N LYS A 66 -19.76 -13.33 -10.17
CA LYS A 66 -21.08 -12.75 -9.93
C LYS A 66 -20.86 -11.25 -9.84
N TRP A 67 -21.50 -10.45 -10.68
CA TRP A 67 -21.35 -8.99 -10.73
C TRP A 67 -21.49 -8.31 -9.36
N TYR A 68 -22.24 -8.91 -8.43
CA TYR A 68 -22.43 -8.40 -7.07
C TYR A 68 -21.37 -8.85 -6.06
N SER A 69 -20.39 -9.68 -6.46
CA SER A 69 -19.32 -10.17 -5.56
C SER A 69 -18.51 -9.04 -4.96
N MET A 70 -18.32 -7.92 -5.69
CA MET A 70 -17.67 -6.71 -5.20
C MET A 70 -18.29 -6.12 -3.92
N ILE A 71 -19.57 -6.43 -3.65
CA ILE A 71 -20.27 -5.96 -2.43
C ILE A 71 -20.37 -7.11 -1.42
N THR A 72 -20.73 -8.31 -1.87
CA THR A 72 -20.92 -9.44 -0.96
C THR A 72 -19.64 -9.96 -0.32
N ASN A 73 -18.49 -9.67 -0.91
CA ASN A 73 -17.18 -10.03 -0.36
C ASN A 73 -16.70 -9.09 0.76
N LEU A 74 -17.22 -7.85 0.85
CA LEU A 74 -16.74 -6.84 1.79
C LEU A 74 -16.64 -7.33 3.26
N PRO A 75 -17.65 -8.02 3.83
CA PRO A 75 -17.54 -8.55 5.18
C PRO A 75 -16.41 -9.57 5.32
N GLY A 76 -16.21 -10.41 4.30
CA GLY A 76 -15.13 -11.38 4.24
C GLY A 76 -13.74 -10.71 4.19
N ASP A 77 -13.62 -9.62 3.45
CA ASP A 77 -12.38 -8.84 3.33
C ASP A 77 -11.97 -8.23 4.66
N TRP A 78 -12.91 -7.64 5.42
CA TRP A 78 -12.65 -7.10 6.75
C TRP A 78 -12.26 -8.19 7.75
N VAL A 79 -12.92 -9.35 7.70
CA VAL A 79 -12.54 -10.51 8.52
C VAL A 79 -11.16 -11.02 8.15
N THR A 80 -10.83 -11.06 6.86
CA THR A 80 -9.52 -11.48 6.36
C THR A 80 -8.44 -10.49 6.81
N TYR A 81 -8.69 -9.19 6.66
CA TYR A 81 -7.77 -8.15 7.15
C TYR A 81 -7.54 -8.29 8.66
N TYR A 82 -8.60 -8.44 9.45
CA TYR A 82 -8.51 -8.63 10.90
C TYR A 82 -7.64 -9.84 11.24
N LYS A 83 -7.94 -11.00 10.64
CA LYS A 83 -7.20 -12.24 10.89
C LYS A 83 -5.73 -12.18 10.48
N GLN A 84 -5.39 -11.43 9.43
CA GLN A 84 -4.03 -11.33 8.93
C GLN A 84 -3.20 -10.25 9.61
N LYS A 85 -3.83 -9.12 9.96
CA LYS A 85 -3.14 -7.91 10.40
C LYS A 85 -3.32 -7.59 11.89
N ILE A 86 -4.41 -8.03 12.52
CA ILE A 86 -4.63 -7.81 13.96
C ILE A 86 -4.17 -9.05 14.73
N GLN A 87 -2.87 -9.29 14.69
CA GLN A 87 -2.20 -10.40 15.36
C GLN A 87 -1.04 -9.86 16.21
N PRO A 88 -0.66 -10.55 17.31
CA PRO A 88 0.52 -10.14 18.08
C PRO A 88 1.80 -10.03 17.23
N THR A 89 1.93 -10.87 16.21
CA THR A 89 3.05 -10.85 15.26
C THR A 89 3.11 -9.59 14.39
N SER A 90 2.00 -8.85 14.25
CA SER A 90 1.94 -7.59 13.49
C SER A 90 2.26 -6.36 14.36
N ILE A 91 2.48 -6.50 15.66
CA ILE A 91 2.82 -5.38 16.55
C ILE A 91 4.03 -4.59 16.04
N PRO A 92 5.14 -5.20 15.59
CA PRO A 92 6.28 -4.46 15.04
C PRO A 92 5.92 -3.63 13.80
N GLU A 93 5.03 -4.13 12.92
CA GLU A 93 4.54 -3.40 11.76
C GLU A 93 3.78 -2.14 12.20
N PHE A 94 2.86 -2.26 13.14
CA PHE A 94 2.09 -1.13 13.67
C PHE A 94 2.97 -0.13 14.42
N LEU A 95 3.94 -0.60 15.20
CA LEU A 95 4.91 0.28 15.86
C LEU A 95 5.74 1.04 14.83
N SER A 96 6.23 0.40 13.78
CA SER A 96 7.00 1.06 12.72
C SER A 96 6.17 2.11 11.98
N LEU A 97 4.90 1.81 11.67
CA LEU A 97 3.96 2.79 11.09
C LEU A 97 3.73 3.97 12.04
N GLY A 98 3.56 3.71 13.34
CA GLY A 98 3.39 4.74 14.35
C GLY A 98 4.63 5.64 14.48
N VAL A 99 5.82 5.07 14.53
CA VAL A 99 7.09 5.81 14.59
C VAL A 99 7.28 6.65 13.31
N LEU A 100 7.03 6.08 12.15
CA LEU A 100 7.11 6.80 10.87
C LEU A 100 6.10 7.96 10.82
N THR A 101 4.86 7.72 11.21
CA THR A 101 3.82 8.76 11.29
C THR A 101 4.22 9.88 12.25
N ALA A 102 4.69 9.54 13.45
CA ALA A 102 5.14 10.51 14.44
C ALA A 102 6.35 11.34 13.94
N GLY A 103 7.31 10.69 13.27
CA GLY A 103 8.45 11.38 12.66
C GLY A 103 8.03 12.36 11.55
N LEU A 104 7.04 11.98 10.73
CA LEU A 104 6.50 12.86 9.70
C LEU A 104 5.71 14.03 10.28
N ILE A 105 4.95 13.84 11.38
CA ILE A 105 4.21 14.92 12.05
C ILE A 105 5.17 16.07 12.44
N VAL A 106 6.39 15.76 12.88
CA VAL A 106 7.38 16.80 13.24
C VAL A 106 7.75 17.68 12.04
N THR A 107 7.66 17.16 10.82
CA THR A 107 8.01 17.88 9.58
C THR A 107 6.82 18.48 8.85
N ASP A 108 5.59 18.20 9.28
CA ASP A 108 4.36 18.54 8.56
C ASP A 108 4.22 20.04 8.31
N ASP A 109 4.49 20.88 9.31
CA ASP A 109 4.38 22.34 9.19
C ASP A 109 5.34 22.87 8.10
N ALA A 110 6.62 22.54 8.23
CA ALA A 110 7.63 23.02 7.29
C ALA A 110 7.40 22.47 5.86
N THR A 111 6.96 21.23 5.74
CA THR A 111 6.68 20.61 4.42
C THR A 111 5.46 21.23 3.79
N TYR A 112 4.40 21.49 4.55
CA TYR A 112 3.20 22.15 4.04
C TYR A 112 3.48 23.60 3.62
N GLU A 113 4.21 24.38 4.41
CA GLU A 113 4.53 25.75 4.04
C GLU A 113 5.25 25.88 2.71
N VAL A 114 6.25 25.02 2.46
CA VAL A 114 6.96 24.97 1.17
C VAL A 114 6.03 24.54 0.05
N SER A 115 5.22 23.53 0.26
CA SER A 115 4.28 22.99 -0.73
C SER A 115 3.21 24.00 -1.11
N ASP A 116 2.62 24.69 -0.12
CA ASP A 116 1.62 25.72 -0.32
C ASP A 116 2.18 26.92 -1.10
N GLN A 117 3.41 27.35 -0.78
CA GLN A 117 4.10 28.38 -1.54
C GLN A 117 4.33 27.97 -3.00
N TRP A 118 4.75 26.74 -3.27
CA TRP A 118 4.91 26.26 -4.64
C TRP A 118 3.60 26.21 -5.39
N TYR A 119 2.55 25.73 -4.75
CA TYR A 119 1.22 25.68 -5.34
C TYR A 119 0.68 27.06 -5.68
N LYS A 120 0.84 28.04 -4.80
CA LYS A 120 0.34 29.43 -4.99
C LYS A 120 1.16 30.22 -6.01
N ASN A 121 2.47 29.98 -6.07
CA ASN A 121 3.39 30.79 -6.89
C ASN A 121 3.64 30.22 -8.30
N SER A 122 3.16 29.01 -8.61
CA SER A 122 3.39 28.37 -9.89
C SER A 122 2.12 27.76 -10.45
N LYS A 123 1.63 28.34 -11.57
CA LYS A 123 0.46 27.79 -12.28
C LYS A 123 0.70 26.33 -12.71
N THR A 124 1.91 26.00 -13.16
CA THR A 124 2.24 24.62 -13.55
C THR A 124 2.14 23.65 -12.38
N VAL A 125 2.68 24.02 -11.21
CA VAL A 125 2.57 23.19 -10.01
C VAL A 125 1.11 23.03 -9.59
N SER A 126 0.33 24.10 -9.64
CA SER A 126 -1.10 24.07 -9.34
C SER A 126 -1.86 23.14 -10.30
N ASP A 127 -1.66 23.29 -11.60
CA ASP A 127 -2.36 22.48 -12.62
C ASP A 127 -2.00 20.99 -12.52
N VAL A 128 -0.70 20.67 -12.34
CA VAL A 128 -0.21 19.29 -12.16
C VAL A 128 -0.74 18.70 -10.86
N SER A 129 -0.73 19.45 -9.76
CA SER A 129 -1.27 18.99 -8.48
C SER A 129 -2.76 18.68 -8.59
N ASN A 130 -3.53 19.56 -9.21
CA ASN A 130 -4.97 19.38 -9.42
C ASN A 130 -5.27 18.13 -10.25
N PHE A 131 -4.49 17.91 -11.32
CA PHE A 131 -4.62 16.72 -12.15
C PHE A 131 -4.39 15.43 -11.35
N PHE A 132 -3.28 15.34 -10.60
CA PHE A 132 -2.99 14.12 -9.83
C PHE A 132 -3.94 13.93 -8.65
N VAL A 133 -4.40 15.00 -8.00
CA VAL A 133 -5.43 14.91 -6.96
C VAL A 133 -6.71 14.29 -7.52
N SER A 134 -7.14 14.72 -8.72
CA SER A 134 -8.33 14.13 -9.34
C SER A 134 -8.15 12.65 -9.68
N MET A 135 -6.93 12.19 -9.96
CA MET A 135 -6.63 10.76 -10.16
C MET A 135 -6.73 9.95 -8.85
N GLY A 136 -6.48 10.57 -7.71
CA GLY A 136 -6.62 9.93 -6.39
C GLY A 136 -8.05 9.91 -5.86
N ASP A 137 -8.97 10.64 -6.48
CA ASP A 137 -10.37 10.69 -6.07
C ASP A 137 -11.07 9.34 -6.29
N GLY A 138 -11.93 8.95 -5.37
CA GLY A 138 -12.72 7.72 -5.47
C GLY A 138 -13.55 7.63 -6.75
N THR A 139 -14.06 8.76 -7.25
CA THR A 139 -14.79 8.81 -8.53
C THR A 139 -13.92 8.38 -9.71
N SER A 140 -12.65 8.76 -9.74
CA SER A 140 -11.70 8.34 -10.76
C SER A 140 -11.39 6.85 -10.69
N GLN A 141 -11.31 6.30 -9.48
CA GLN A 141 -11.12 4.86 -9.29
C GLN A 141 -12.35 4.07 -9.79
N PHE A 142 -13.56 4.53 -9.50
CA PHE A 142 -14.78 3.92 -10.04
C PHE A 142 -14.90 4.09 -11.54
N ALA A 143 -14.50 5.22 -12.12
CA ALA A 143 -14.46 5.41 -13.56
C ALA A 143 -13.49 4.42 -14.24
N LEU A 144 -12.31 4.23 -13.65
CA LEU A 144 -11.33 3.24 -14.13
C LEU A 144 -11.88 1.81 -14.02
N ALA A 145 -12.53 1.47 -12.91
CA ALA A 145 -13.19 0.17 -12.73
C ALA A 145 -14.28 -0.05 -13.79
N GLY A 146 -15.07 0.99 -14.08
CA GLY A 146 -16.07 1.00 -15.15
C GLY A 146 -15.45 0.80 -16.54
N ALA A 147 -14.28 1.41 -16.81
CA ALA A 147 -13.56 1.21 -18.06
C ALA A 147 -13.07 -0.23 -18.23
N PHE A 148 -12.54 -0.85 -17.17
CA PHE A 148 -12.19 -2.28 -17.17
C PHE A 148 -13.42 -3.16 -17.41
N ALA A 149 -14.54 -2.86 -16.75
CA ALA A 149 -15.78 -3.59 -16.94
C ALA A 149 -16.33 -3.46 -18.37
N ALA A 150 -16.34 -2.24 -18.92
CA ALA A 150 -16.77 -2.00 -20.30
C ALA A 150 -15.89 -2.74 -21.32
N TYR A 151 -14.56 -2.66 -21.16
CA TYR A 151 -13.62 -3.40 -22.01
C TYR A 151 -13.86 -4.91 -21.91
N GLY A 152 -14.04 -5.44 -20.70
CA GLY A 152 -14.29 -6.85 -20.49
C GLY A 152 -15.62 -7.34 -21.10
N LEU A 153 -16.67 -6.53 -21.01
CA LEU A 153 -17.97 -6.85 -21.62
C LEU A 153 -17.92 -6.85 -23.15
N ILE A 154 -17.27 -5.85 -23.76
CA ILE A 154 -17.17 -5.69 -25.22
C ILE A 154 -16.22 -6.77 -25.79
N GLY A 155 -15.10 -7.03 -25.13
CA GLY A 155 -14.07 -7.95 -25.57
C GLY A 155 -14.25 -9.40 -25.10
N SER A 156 -15.29 -9.69 -24.30
CA SER A 156 -15.48 -10.98 -23.61
C SER A 156 -14.22 -11.38 -22.80
N ASP A 157 -13.61 -10.40 -22.13
CA ASP A 157 -12.41 -10.59 -21.32
C ASP A 157 -12.76 -10.70 -19.84
N ASP A 158 -12.85 -11.93 -19.33
CA ASP A 158 -13.16 -12.22 -17.92
C ASP A 158 -12.14 -11.61 -16.94
N ARG A 159 -10.88 -11.44 -17.37
CA ARG A 159 -9.83 -10.85 -16.56
C ARG A 159 -10.07 -9.38 -16.33
N ALA A 160 -10.45 -8.65 -17.38
CA ALA A 160 -10.78 -7.23 -17.28
C ALA A 160 -12.03 -7.03 -16.42
N LEU A 161 -13.09 -7.85 -16.59
CA LEU A 161 -14.29 -7.81 -15.74
C LEU A 161 -13.96 -8.03 -14.28
N ARG A 162 -13.11 -9.04 -13.99
CA ARG A 162 -12.64 -9.33 -12.63
C ARG A 162 -11.86 -8.16 -12.06
N THR A 163 -10.94 -7.57 -12.84
CA THR A 163 -10.14 -6.41 -12.40
C THR A 163 -11.03 -5.24 -12.01
N GLY A 164 -12.02 -4.88 -12.85
CA GLY A 164 -12.97 -3.82 -12.53
C GLY A 164 -13.74 -4.08 -11.24
N SER A 165 -14.28 -5.31 -11.07
CA SER A 165 -15.00 -5.71 -9.86
C SER A 165 -14.10 -5.64 -8.60
N GLN A 166 -12.87 -6.10 -8.69
CA GLN A 166 -11.91 -6.10 -7.58
C GLN A 166 -11.43 -4.68 -7.22
N ILE A 167 -11.33 -3.77 -8.19
CA ILE A 167 -11.06 -2.34 -7.90
C ILE A 167 -12.19 -1.77 -7.04
N VAL A 168 -13.46 -1.97 -7.44
CA VAL A 168 -14.62 -1.49 -6.65
C VAL A 168 -14.60 -2.10 -5.25
N GLN A 169 -14.36 -3.41 -5.14
CA GLN A 169 -14.26 -4.12 -3.86
C GLN A 169 -13.17 -3.52 -2.97
N ALA A 170 -11.94 -3.35 -3.47
CA ALA A 170 -10.82 -2.81 -2.71
C ALA A 170 -11.06 -1.38 -2.24
N VAL A 171 -11.61 -0.53 -3.13
CA VAL A 171 -11.93 0.88 -2.81
C VAL A 171 -13.01 0.97 -1.74
N LEU A 172 -14.08 0.19 -1.84
CA LEU A 172 -15.15 0.19 -0.85
C LEU A 172 -14.68 -0.39 0.49
N ALA A 173 -13.97 -1.51 0.48
CA ALA A 173 -13.49 -2.16 1.70
C ALA A 173 -12.51 -1.28 2.48
N SER A 174 -11.49 -0.73 1.81
CA SER A 174 -10.50 0.15 2.41
C SER A 174 -11.10 1.51 2.79
N GLY A 175 -11.93 2.07 1.92
CA GLY A 175 -12.61 3.34 2.14
C GLY A 175 -13.48 3.35 3.39
N ALA A 176 -14.23 2.26 3.65
CA ALA A 176 -15.02 2.11 4.86
C ALA A 176 -14.15 2.17 6.12
N VAL A 177 -13.01 1.46 6.14
CA VAL A 177 -12.06 1.50 7.27
C VAL A 177 -11.48 2.89 7.45
N VAL A 178 -11.06 3.54 6.35
CA VAL A 178 -10.57 4.92 6.38
C VAL A 178 -11.61 5.87 6.96
N GLN A 179 -12.87 5.78 6.54
CA GLN A 179 -13.94 6.63 7.08
C GLN A 179 -14.14 6.42 8.58
N VAL A 180 -14.17 5.18 9.05
CA VAL A 180 -14.25 4.90 10.50
C VAL A 180 -13.08 5.55 11.25
N LEU A 181 -11.86 5.42 10.72
CA LEU A 181 -10.67 6.02 11.35
C LEU A 181 -10.73 7.55 11.35
N LYS A 182 -11.21 8.19 10.28
CA LYS A 182 -11.39 9.64 10.23
C LYS A 182 -12.38 10.14 11.29
N HIS A 183 -13.49 9.42 11.49
CA HIS A 183 -14.49 9.73 12.53
C HIS A 183 -13.99 9.47 13.95
N ILE A 184 -12.91 8.67 14.11
CA ILE A 184 -12.25 8.46 15.40
C ILE A 184 -11.18 9.54 15.64
N THR A 185 -10.34 9.82 14.65
CA THR A 185 -9.14 10.65 14.83
C THR A 185 -9.40 12.15 14.75
N GLY A 186 -10.35 12.58 13.92
CA GLY A 186 -10.77 13.97 13.82
C GLY A 186 -9.64 14.97 13.54
N ARG A 187 -8.69 14.65 12.64
CA ARG A 187 -7.54 15.51 12.37
C ARG A 187 -7.87 16.62 11.37
N GLU A 188 -7.42 17.85 11.66
CA GLU A 188 -7.53 18.98 10.73
C GLU A 188 -6.67 18.81 9.47
N SER A 189 -7.24 19.19 8.32
CA SER A 189 -6.50 19.37 7.07
C SER A 189 -5.58 20.59 7.11
N PRO A 190 -4.44 20.58 6.39
CA PRO A 190 -3.48 21.70 6.41
C PRO A 190 -4.09 23.05 6.08
N PHE A 191 -4.98 23.15 5.08
CA PHE A 191 -5.53 24.43 4.60
C PHE A 191 -6.52 25.09 5.58
N VAL A 192 -7.03 24.36 6.59
CA VAL A 192 -7.91 24.89 7.66
C VAL A 192 -7.25 24.84 9.04
N ARG A 193 -5.97 24.54 9.08
CA ARG A 193 -5.23 24.31 10.32
C ARG A 193 -5.33 25.47 11.30
N SER A 194 -5.54 25.15 12.56
CA SER A 194 -5.50 26.08 13.68
C SER A 194 -4.25 25.92 14.55
N SER A 195 -3.38 24.96 14.20
CA SER A 195 -2.05 24.77 14.80
C SER A 195 -1.05 24.31 13.72
N PRO A 196 0.27 24.40 13.94
CA PRO A 196 1.29 24.06 12.95
C PRO A 196 1.16 22.68 12.31
N THR A 197 0.70 21.66 13.04
CA THR A 197 0.56 20.27 12.56
C THR A 197 -0.89 19.78 12.49
N GLY A 198 -1.85 20.73 12.59
CA GLY A 198 -3.27 20.42 12.71
C GLY A 198 -3.66 19.88 14.09
N ILE A 199 -4.87 20.15 14.52
CA ILE A 199 -5.40 19.64 15.79
C ILE A 199 -6.04 18.27 15.55
N TRP A 200 -5.84 17.36 16.51
CA TRP A 200 -6.50 16.07 16.60
C TRP A 200 -7.67 16.17 17.59
N ARG A 201 -8.88 15.87 17.13
CA ARG A 201 -10.10 15.86 17.95
C ARG A 201 -10.68 14.47 17.96
N PHE A 202 -10.10 13.61 18.81
CA PHE A 202 -10.56 12.22 18.90
C PHE A 202 -12.05 12.15 19.24
N PHE A 203 -12.78 11.33 18.49
CA PHE A 203 -14.24 11.15 18.58
C PHE A 203 -14.99 12.47 18.48
N PRO A 204 -14.80 13.26 17.39
CA PRO A 204 -15.41 14.55 17.24
C PRO A 204 -16.93 14.46 17.24
N ASP A 205 -17.60 15.56 17.58
CA ASP A 205 -19.03 15.67 17.39
C ASP A 205 -19.40 15.44 15.94
N GLN A 206 -20.26 14.45 15.67
CA GLN A 206 -20.56 14.01 14.32
C GLN A 206 -21.37 15.02 13.52
N ILE A 207 -22.15 15.87 14.18
CA ILE A 207 -22.90 16.93 13.52
C ILE A 207 -21.92 18.01 13.05
N GLU A 208 -20.97 18.42 13.91
CA GLU A 208 -19.92 19.37 13.54
C GLU A 208 -18.97 18.80 12.49
N TYR A 209 -18.64 17.50 12.57
CA TYR A 209 -17.85 16.82 11.55
C TYR A 209 -18.47 17.02 10.16
N HIS A 210 -19.76 16.70 9.98
CA HIS A 210 -20.43 16.80 8.68
C HIS A 210 -20.66 18.24 8.20
N LYS A 211 -20.71 19.22 9.10
CA LYS A 211 -20.78 20.63 8.73
C LYS A 211 -19.44 21.19 8.27
N ARG A 212 -18.32 20.66 8.78
CA ARG A 212 -16.98 21.21 8.57
C ARG A 212 -15.97 20.10 8.34
N VAL A 213 -16.24 19.23 7.38
CA VAL A 213 -15.45 18.02 7.08
C VAL A 213 -13.93 18.24 7.10
N PRO A 214 -13.36 19.30 6.44
CA PRO A 214 -11.91 19.52 6.45
C PRO A 214 -11.30 19.78 7.84
N ALA A 215 -12.10 20.14 8.83
CA ALA A 215 -11.61 20.33 10.19
C ALA A 215 -11.39 18.99 10.95
N PHE A 216 -11.72 17.84 10.34
CA PHE A 216 -11.74 16.55 11.04
C PHE A 216 -11.28 15.36 10.21
N ASP A 217 -11.06 15.49 8.89
CA ASP A 217 -10.96 14.32 7.99
C ASP A 217 -9.60 14.07 7.35
N ALA A 218 -8.52 14.69 7.88
CA ALA A 218 -7.20 14.54 7.30
C ALA A 218 -6.61 13.13 7.46
N PHE A 219 -6.74 12.49 8.63
CA PHE A 219 -6.07 11.23 8.93
C PHE A 219 -7.01 10.03 9.04
N PRO A 220 -6.67 8.90 8.42
CA PRO A 220 -5.64 8.70 7.41
C PRO A 220 -6.09 9.17 6.02
N SER A 221 -5.15 9.31 5.07
CA SER A 221 -5.49 9.73 3.71
C SER A 221 -6.25 8.64 2.93
N GLY A 222 -7.50 8.96 2.56
CA GLY A 222 -8.33 8.09 1.73
C GLY A 222 -7.88 8.07 0.27
N HIS A 223 -7.46 9.19 -0.29
CA HIS A 223 -7.03 9.29 -1.69
C HIS A 223 -5.81 8.42 -1.98
N ILE A 224 -4.79 8.47 -1.12
CA ILE A 224 -3.59 7.63 -1.30
C ILE A 224 -3.91 6.15 -1.09
N CYS A 225 -4.83 5.85 -0.17
CA CYS A 225 -5.31 4.50 0.12
C CYS A 225 -5.99 3.88 -1.11
N THR A 226 -6.99 4.54 -1.67
CA THR A 226 -7.75 4.02 -2.82
C THR A 226 -6.93 3.99 -4.10
N ALA A 227 -6.07 5.00 -4.33
CA ALA A 227 -5.15 5.01 -5.47
C ALA A 227 -4.19 3.81 -5.43
N LEU A 228 -3.56 3.55 -4.27
CA LEU A 228 -2.65 2.40 -4.13
C LEU A 228 -3.41 1.07 -4.22
N ALA A 229 -4.59 0.95 -3.60
CA ALA A 229 -5.40 -0.27 -3.69
C ALA A 229 -5.73 -0.62 -5.14
N THR A 230 -6.09 0.38 -5.96
CA THR A 230 -6.34 0.21 -7.39
C THR A 230 -5.10 -0.25 -8.14
N VAL A 231 -3.95 0.37 -7.90
CA VAL A 231 -2.66 -0.03 -8.51
C VAL A 231 -2.32 -1.48 -8.18
N ILE A 232 -2.49 -1.89 -6.92
CA ILE A 232 -2.22 -3.26 -6.49
C ILE A 232 -3.14 -4.25 -7.20
N VAL A 233 -4.45 -3.99 -7.23
CA VAL A 233 -5.42 -4.86 -7.93
C VAL A 233 -5.04 -5.04 -9.40
N ILE A 234 -4.70 -3.96 -10.10
CA ILE A 234 -4.32 -4.04 -11.51
C ILE A 234 -3.01 -4.84 -11.66
N ALA A 235 -2.01 -4.56 -10.83
CA ALA A 235 -0.71 -5.23 -10.89
C ALA A 235 -0.81 -6.74 -10.61
N GLU A 236 -1.68 -7.15 -9.68
CA GLU A 236 -1.91 -8.55 -9.36
C GLU A 236 -2.67 -9.28 -10.48
N ASN A 237 -3.60 -8.59 -11.15
CA ASN A 237 -4.32 -9.18 -12.27
C ASN A 237 -3.48 -9.23 -13.56
N TYR A 238 -2.45 -8.38 -13.70
CA TYR A 238 -1.59 -8.28 -14.90
C TYR A 238 -0.09 -8.42 -14.53
N PRO A 239 0.34 -9.54 -13.90
CA PRO A 239 1.71 -9.68 -13.38
C PRO A 239 2.78 -9.74 -14.48
N GLU A 240 2.41 -10.07 -15.71
CA GLU A 240 3.29 -10.06 -16.89
C GLU A 240 3.68 -8.63 -17.28
N ILE A 241 2.88 -7.62 -16.95
CA ILE A 241 3.15 -6.21 -17.26
C ILE A 241 3.92 -5.58 -16.09
N LYS A 242 5.22 -5.83 -16.03
CA LYS A 242 6.07 -5.49 -14.87
C LYS A 242 6.15 -4.00 -14.53
N TRP A 243 5.84 -3.12 -15.47
CA TRP A 243 5.90 -1.68 -15.26
C TRP A 243 4.66 -1.10 -14.55
N ILE A 244 3.55 -1.84 -14.42
CA ILE A 244 2.34 -1.37 -13.73
C ILE A 244 2.67 -0.95 -12.29
N ARG A 245 3.39 -1.78 -11.55
CA ARG A 245 3.74 -1.47 -10.15
C ARG A 245 4.60 -0.21 -10.03
N PRO A 246 5.77 -0.10 -10.69
CA PRO A 246 6.60 1.10 -10.52
C PRO A 246 5.90 2.38 -11.01
N VAL A 247 5.21 2.33 -12.15
CA VAL A 247 4.46 3.50 -12.65
C VAL A 247 3.30 3.84 -11.71
N GLY A 248 2.55 2.86 -11.26
CA GLY A 248 1.45 3.05 -10.31
C GLY A 248 1.92 3.66 -8.98
N TYR A 249 3.07 3.23 -8.46
CA TYR A 249 3.67 3.83 -7.26
C TYR A 249 4.09 5.28 -7.49
N VAL A 250 4.67 5.61 -8.65
CA VAL A 250 4.99 6.99 -9.01
C VAL A 250 3.72 7.83 -9.08
N VAL A 251 2.67 7.35 -9.75
CA VAL A 251 1.37 8.05 -9.82
C VAL A 251 0.79 8.26 -8.43
N SER A 252 0.77 7.22 -7.57
CA SER A 252 0.31 7.35 -6.18
C SER A 252 1.14 8.38 -5.39
N GLY A 253 2.46 8.41 -5.58
CA GLY A 253 3.33 9.43 -4.99
C GLY A 253 2.99 10.85 -5.45
N LEU A 254 2.71 11.03 -6.76
CA LEU A 254 2.30 12.32 -7.32
C LEU A 254 0.92 12.76 -6.83
N VAL A 255 -0.02 11.82 -6.62
CA VAL A 255 -1.28 12.08 -5.93
C VAL A 255 -1.00 12.63 -4.52
N GLY A 256 -0.12 11.96 -3.76
CA GLY A 256 0.26 12.41 -2.43
C GLY A 256 0.87 13.82 -2.42
N VAL A 257 1.82 14.11 -3.31
CA VAL A 257 2.41 15.46 -3.43
C VAL A 257 1.34 16.50 -3.78
N GLY A 258 0.45 16.20 -4.72
CA GLY A 258 -0.65 17.09 -5.10
C GLY A 258 -1.59 17.39 -3.93
N MET A 259 -1.87 16.39 -3.08
CA MET A 259 -2.73 16.55 -1.90
C MET A 259 -2.11 17.48 -0.85
N VAL A 260 -0.78 17.38 -0.59
CA VAL A 260 -0.09 18.30 0.31
C VAL A 260 -0.02 19.70 -0.28
N ASN A 261 0.30 19.83 -1.56
CA ASN A 261 0.34 21.12 -2.25
C ASN A 261 -1.00 21.88 -2.14
N ARG A 262 -2.12 21.16 -2.22
CA ARG A 262 -3.48 21.73 -2.03
C ARG A 262 -3.90 21.88 -0.57
N GLY A 263 -3.09 21.44 0.37
CA GLY A 263 -3.40 21.50 1.78
C GLY A 263 -4.51 20.54 2.24
N ILE A 264 -4.79 19.48 1.49
CA ILE A 264 -5.86 18.52 1.84
C ILE A 264 -5.36 17.52 2.88
N HIS A 265 -4.14 17.02 2.71
CA HIS A 265 -3.51 16.06 3.61
C HIS A 265 -2.11 16.50 4.03
N TRP A 266 -1.68 16.01 5.18
CA TRP A 266 -0.29 16.04 5.64
C TRP A 266 0.48 14.84 5.11
N TYR A 267 1.81 14.93 4.99
CA TYR A 267 2.62 13.73 4.66
C TYR A 267 2.47 12.63 5.71
N SER A 268 2.27 12.99 6.96
CA SER A 268 2.06 12.03 8.06
C SER A 268 0.71 11.29 7.99
N ASP A 269 -0.24 11.71 7.14
CA ASP A 269 -1.50 10.98 6.91
C ASP A 269 -1.33 9.77 5.99
N TYR A 270 -0.16 9.61 5.33
CA TYR A 270 0.04 8.61 4.28
C TYR A 270 0.46 7.22 4.76
N PRO A 271 1.31 7.04 5.79
CA PRO A 271 1.79 5.71 6.15
C PRO A 271 0.66 4.71 6.37
N LEU A 272 -0.34 5.08 7.15
CA LEU A 272 -1.49 4.21 7.41
C LEU A 272 -2.39 4.08 6.16
N GLY A 273 -2.59 5.15 5.39
CA GLY A 273 -3.34 5.10 4.13
C GLY A 273 -2.71 4.14 3.13
N LEU A 274 -1.39 4.17 2.96
CA LEU A 274 -0.65 3.26 2.08
C LEU A 274 -0.73 1.81 2.57
N ALA A 275 -0.58 1.57 3.88
CA ALA A 275 -0.68 0.24 4.45
C ALA A 275 -2.07 -0.38 4.23
N LEU A 276 -3.14 0.40 4.45
CA LEU A 276 -4.52 -0.03 4.19
C LEU A 276 -4.76 -0.29 2.71
N GLY A 277 -4.33 0.62 1.83
CA GLY A 277 -4.48 0.49 0.38
C GLY A 277 -3.79 -0.76 -0.16
N TYR A 278 -2.56 -1.02 0.27
CA TYR A 278 -1.84 -2.23 -0.08
C TYR A 278 -2.57 -3.49 0.40
N ALA A 279 -2.95 -3.53 1.66
CA ALA A 279 -3.58 -4.71 2.27
C ALA A 279 -4.92 -5.05 1.59
N PHE A 280 -5.81 -4.07 1.43
CA PHE A 280 -7.10 -4.31 0.79
C PHE A 280 -7.00 -4.55 -0.72
N GLY A 281 -6.02 -3.93 -1.39
CA GLY A 281 -5.70 -4.26 -2.79
C GLY A 281 -5.31 -5.72 -2.96
N MET A 282 -4.44 -6.23 -2.09
CA MET A 282 -4.03 -7.65 -2.08
C MET A 282 -5.19 -8.58 -1.74
N ILE A 283 -5.99 -8.27 -0.73
CA ILE A 283 -7.15 -9.08 -0.32
C ILE A 283 -8.16 -9.19 -1.48
N ALA A 284 -8.49 -8.08 -2.12
CA ALA A 284 -9.44 -8.08 -3.24
C ALA A 284 -8.90 -8.82 -4.47
N ALA A 285 -7.60 -8.73 -4.74
CA ALA A 285 -6.97 -9.42 -5.85
C ALA A 285 -6.90 -10.95 -5.65
N HIS A 286 -6.86 -11.41 -4.38
CA HIS A 286 -6.75 -12.83 -4.01
C HIS A 286 -7.92 -13.28 -3.12
N PRO A 287 -9.14 -13.44 -3.68
CA PRO A 287 -10.31 -13.93 -2.94
C PRO A 287 -10.03 -15.35 -2.42
N GLY A 288 -10.15 -15.55 -1.11
CA GLY A 288 -9.83 -16.83 -0.44
C GLY A 288 -8.58 -16.81 0.43
N GLY A 289 -7.91 -15.67 0.47
CA GLY A 289 -6.71 -15.45 1.29
C GLY A 289 -5.43 -15.80 0.54
N ILE A 290 -4.40 -15.00 0.79
CA ILE A 290 -3.05 -15.34 0.39
C ILE A 290 -2.58 -16.39 1.41
N THR A 291 -2.39 -17.63 0.96
CA THR A 291 -1.61 -18.58 1.75
C THR A 291 -0.21 -18.01 1.88
N VAL A 292 0.24 -17.78 3.11
CA VAL A 292 1.50 -17.12 3.48
C VAL A 292 2.77 -17.79 2.88
N GLY A 293 2.60 -18.81 2.03
CA GLY A 293 3.64 -19.51 1.29
C GLY A 293 3.87 -19.06 -0.16
N GLU A 294 2.94 -18.31 -0.77
CA GLU A 294 3.01 -17.99 -2.20
C GLU A 294 3.16 -16.50 -2.53
N SER A 295 2.87 -15.61 -1.59
CA SER A 295 3.01 -14.19 -1.81
C SER A 295 4.37 -13.71 -1.31
N MET A 296 5.24 -13.46 -2.24
CA MET A 296 6.58 -12.90 -2.08
C MET A 296 7.49 -13.76 -1.19
N GLY A 297 8.65 -14.14 -1.69
CA GLY A 297 9.82 -14.50 -0.90
C GLY A 297 10.26 -13.33 0.00
N VAL A 298 9.35 -12.83 0.83
CA VAL A 298 9.67 -11.95 1.94
C VAL A 298 10.14 -12.87 3.04
N SER A 299 11.44 -13.09 3.07
CA SER A 299 12.14 -13.52 4.27
C SER A 299 11.55 -12.77 5.46
N LYS A 300 11.25 -13.47 6.53
CA LYS A 300 10.75 -12.85 7.76
C LYS A 300 11.69 -11.71 8.13
N THR A 301 11.22 -10.47 8.00
CA THR A 301 12.01 -9.31 8.40
C THR A 301 12.18 -9.35 9.91
N HIS A 302 13.37 -9.67 10.35
CA HIS A 302 13.73 -9.60 11.76
C HIS A 302 14.36 -8.23 12.04
N VAL A 303 13.65 -7.41 12.80
CA VAL A 303 14.21 -6.17 13.34
C VAL A 303 14.76 -6.48 14.73
N SER A 304 16.05 -6.31 14.92
CA SER A 304 16.67 -6.40 16.25
C SER A 304 17.26 -5.04 16.63
N ILE A 305 16.90 -4.56 17.81
CA ILE A 305 17.48 -3.36 18.41
C ILE A 305 18.28 -3.83 19.61
N VAL A 306 19.60 -3.63 19.55
CA VAL A 306 20.53 -4.04 20.62
C VAL A 306 21.21 -2.80 21.16
N PRO A 307 21.16 -2.54 22.47
CA PRO A 307 22.00 -1.51 23.06
C PRO A 307 23.48 -1.89 22.92
N THR A 308 24.28 -0.98 22.41
CA THR A 308 25.74 -1.14 22.27
C THR A 308 26.44 -0.21 23.25
N VAL A 309 27.38 -0.76 24.00
CA VAL A 309 28.27 0.01 24.88
C VAL A 309 29.67 -0.09 24.29
N GLY A 310 30.23 1.02 23.89
CA GLY A 310 31.61 1.11 23.37
C GLY A 310 32.41 2.18 24.10
N ASP A 311 33.68 2.23 23.87
CA ASP A 311 34.64 3.19 24.51
C ASP A 311 34.27 4.67 24.29
N GLN A 312 33.36 4.96 23.37
CA GLN A 312 32.91 6.32 23.02
C GLN A 312 31.48 6.63 23.52
N GLY A 313 30.84 5.72 24.25
CA GLY A 313 29.49 5.95 24.78
C GLY A 313 28.52 4.80 24.59
N VAL A 314 27.28 5.06 24.99
CA VAL A 314 26.16 4.12 24.84
C VAL A 314 25.38 4.48 23.57
N GLY A 315 25.15 3.50 22.71
CA GLY A 315 24.39 3.64 21.47
C GLY A 315 23.30 2.57 21.31
N LEU A 316 22.47 2.72 20.29
CA LEU A 316 21.54 1.69 19.86
C LEU A 316 21.94 1.23 18.46
N SER A 317 22.15 -0.07 18.29
CA SER A 317 22.33 -0.69 16.97
C SER A 317 20.99 -1.30 16.53
N MET A 318 20.52 -0.91 15.34
CA MET A 318 19.35 -1.50 14.71
C MET A 318 19.81 -2.34 13.51
N SER A 319 19.49 -3.62 13.55
CA SER A 319 19.71 -4.56 12.46
C SER A 319 18.37 -5.01 11.90
N ILE A 320 18.23 -4.89 10.59
CA ILE A 320 17.06 -5.34 9.85
C ILE A 320 17.52 -6.44 8.91
N VAL A 321 17.06 -7.68 9.15
CA VAL A 321 17.32 -8.82 8.27
C VAL A 321 16.03 -9.07 7.48
N PHE A 322 16.13 -9.00 6.16
CA PHE A 322 15.01 -9.16 5.23
C PHE A 322 14.89 -10.60 4.75
#